data_bceee441e0ad069704184bb2fc6bf4d9
#
_entry.id   bceee441e0ad069704184bb2fc6bf4d9
#
_cell.length_a   1.000
_cell.length_b   1.000
_cell.length_c   1.000
_cell.angle_alpha   90.00
_cell.angle_beta   90.00
_cell.angle_gamma   90.00
#
_symmetry.space_group_name_H-M   'P 1'
#
loop_
_entity.id
_entity.type
_entity.pdbx_description
1 polymer ?
#
loop_
_entity_poly.entity_id
_entity_poly.type
_entity_poly.pdbx_seq_one_letter_code
_entity_poly.pdbx_strand_id
1 'polypeptide(L)'
;MNSLLAKGAWVLDILFFALLFLGVFFGVKRGFLKGVCKLAGTVFSVIIAVTFCVSFQAALESSFGWTTAISRSVGSPFGQWIMVAICFILLLVLVKLGCWLVGKVGTALIDNYAPIRILNMFLGGILGAFQMFIAMFVLFAIFRWIPSEPLHNFVESSSVVGVIFNPNEGSWFYDATHMNFHL
;
A
#
# COMPACT_ATOMS: atom_id res chain seq x y z
N MET A 1 25.26 13.00 24.91
CA MET A 1 24.04 12.84 24.10
C MET A 1 24.13 11.63 23.17
N ASN A 2 25.29 11.37 22.56
CA ASN A 2 25.49 10.24 21.63
C ASN A 2 25.36 8.82 22.26
N SER A 3 25.67 8.67 23.54
CA SER A 3 25.55 7.36 24.24
C SER A 3 24.10 6.94 24.53
N LEU A 4 23.19 7.89 24.68
CA LEU A 4 21.76 7.63 24.86
C LEU A 4 21.09 7.30 23.52
N LEU A 5 21.50 7.94 22.42
CA LEU A 5 21.04 7.66 21.07
C LEU A 5 21.49 6.26 20.63
N ALA A 6 22.73 5.91 20.86
CA ALA A 6 23.26 4.56 20.58
C ALA A 6 22.56 3.46 21.40
N LYS A 7 22.17 3.76 22.66
CA LYS A 7 21.37 2.81 23.47
C LYS A 7 19.92 2.65 22.99
N GLY A 8 19.38 3.61 22.24
CA GLY A 8 18.03 3.52 21.69
C GLY A 8 17.98 2.88 20.28
N ALA A 9 19.09 2.87 19.56
CA ALA A 9 19.14 2.42 18.16
C ALA A 9 18.78 0.95 17.97
N TRP A 10 19.16 0.06 18.92
CA TRP A 10 18.78 -1.34 18.87
C TRP A 10 17.27 -1.57 19.00
N VAL A 11 16.53 -0.62 19.59
CA VAL A 11 15.06 -0.68 19.65
C VAL A 11 14.44 -0.56 18.25
N LEU A 12 15.05 0.25 17.37
CA LEU A 12 14.64 0.33 15.96
C LEU A 12 14.85 -1.00 15.23
N ASP A 13 15.98 -1.66 15.47
CA ASP A 13 16.27 -2.96 14.87
C ASP A 13 15.27 -4.02 15.34
N ILE A 14 14.98 -4.06 16.65
CA ILE A 14 13.96 -4.97 17.20
C ILE A 14 12.58 -4.67 16.61
N LEU A 15 12.20 -3.39 16.52
CA LEU A 15 10.92 -2.98 15.94
C LEU A 15 10.83 -3.39 14.47
N PHE A 16 11.92 -3.22 13.71
CA PHE A 16 12.02 -3.63 12.32
C PHE A 16 11.78 -5.13 12.16
N PHE A 17 12.50 -5.97 12.93
CA PHE A 17 12.33 -7.42 12.87
C PHE A 17 10.95 -7.86 13.37
N ALA A 18 10.41 -7.21 14.41
CA ALA A 18 9.07 -7.50 14.91
C ALA A 18 7.99 -7.20 13.85
N LEU A 19 8.09 -6.07 13.15
CA LEU A 19 7.18 -5.72 12.06
C LEU A 19 7.32 -6.68 10.87
N LEU A 20 8.57 -7.07 10.52
CA LEU A 20 8.82 -8.06 9.48
C LEU A 20 8.20 -9.42 9.85
N PHE A 21 8.40 -9.87 11.08
CA PHE A 21 7.80 -11.11 11.59
C PHE A 21 6.27 -11.06 11.59
N LEU A 22 5.68 -9.95 12.00
CA LEU A 22 4.24 -9.73 11.88
C LEU A 22 3.77 -9.81 10.42
N GLY A 23 4.54 -9.25 9.48
CA GLY A 23 4.26 -9.37 8.06
C GLY A 23 4.22 -10.80 7.58
N VAL A 24 5.23 -11.60 7.94
CA VAL A 24 5.28 -13.04 7.64
C VAL A 24 4.07 -13.76 8.27
N PHE A 25 3.80 -13.53 9.54
CA PHE A 25 2.73 -14.18 10.27
C PHE A 25 1.35 -13.90 9.65
N PHE A 26 1.05 -12.65 9.35
CA PHE A 26 -0.19 -12.29 8.67
C PHE A 26 -0.23 -12.78 7.23
N GLY A 27 0.92 -12.83 6.54
CA GLY A 27 1.03 -13.37 5.19
C GLY A 27 0.72 -14.86 5.14
N VAL A 28 1.29 -15.65 6.06
CA VAL A 28 1.01 -17.09 6.22
C VAL A 28 -0.47 -17.33 6.51
N LYS A 29 -1.06 -16.59 7.44
CA LYS A 29 -2.49 -16.72 7.77
C LYS A 29 -3.43 -16.38 6.61
N ARG A 30 -3.06 -15.41 5.79
CA ARG A 30 -3.88 -14.99 4.64
C ARG A 30 -3.73 -15.92 3.44
N GLY A 31 -2.54 -16.51 3.28
CA GLY A 31 -2.12 -17.24 2.10
C GLY A 31 -1.75 -16.32 0.92
N PHE A 32 -0.97 -16.86 0.00
CA PHE A 32 -0.45 -16.14 -1.16
C PHE A 32 -1.54 -15.63 -2.10
N LEU A 33 -2.47 -16.51 -2.50
CA LEU A 33 -3.52 -16.16 -3.46
C LEU A 33 -4.36 -14.99 -2.98
N LYS A 34 -4.81 -15.03 -1.73
CA LYS A 34 -5.60 -13.95 -1.13
C LYS A 34 -4.78 -12.66 -0.96
N GLY A 35 -3.49 -12.80 -0.66
CA GLY A 35 -2.55 -11.67 -0.59
C GLY A 35 -2.36 -10.98 -1.94
N VAL A 36 -2.12 -11.76 -3.00
CA VAL A 36 -1.97 -11.26 -4.38
C VAL A 36 -3.26 -10.64 -4.88
N CYS A 37 -4.42 -11.30 -4.69
CA CYS A 37 -5.71 -10.74 -5.09
C CYS A 37 -5.99 -9.39 -4.38
N LYS A 38 -5.58 -9.25 -3.13
CA LYS A 38 -5.73 -7.99 -2.40
C LYS A 38 -4.85 -6.88 -2.97
N LEU A 39 -3.57 -7.17 -3.27
CA LEU A 39 -2.64 -6.22 -3.88
C LEU A 39 -3.07 -5.85 -5.29
N ALA A 40 -3.22 -6.86 -6.14
CA ALA A 40 -3.66 -6.67 -7.51
C ALA A 40 -5.01 -5.94 -7.56
N GLY A 41 -5.95 -6.34 -6.70
CA GLY A 41 -7.24 -5.67 -6.59
C GLY A 41 -7.13 -4.19 -6.23
N THR A 42 -6.17 -3.80 -5.41
CA THR A 42 -5.94 -2.39 -5.09
C THR A 42 -5.38 -1.63 -6.29
N VAL A 43 -4.38 -2.18 -6.98
CA VAL A 43 -3.77 -1.57 -8.16
C VAL A 43 -4.79 -1.48 -9.30
N PHE A 44 -5.45 -2.60 -9.63
CA PHE A 44 -6.47 -2.62 -10.69
C PHE A 44 -7.66 -1.71 -10.39
N SER A 45 -8.10 -1.62 -9.12
CA SER A 45 -9.21 -0.74 -8.77
C SER A 45 -8.88 0.73 -9.02
N VAL A 46 -7.65 1.16 -8.75
CA VAL A 46 -7.21 2.54 -9.03
C VAL A 46 -7.13 2.78 -10.54
N ILE A 47 -6.49 1.87 -11.29
CA ILE A 47 -6.36 2.01 -12.75
C ILE A 47 -7.75 2.06 -13.40
N ILE A 48 -8.65 1.14 -13.06
CA ILE A 48 -10.00 1.10 -13.61
C ILE A 48 -10.78 2.35 -13.20
N ALA A 49 -10.69 2.77 -11.94
CA ALA A 49 -11.41 3.94 -11.48
C ALA A 49 -10.94 5.21 -12.21
N VAL A 50 -9.63 5.42 -12.40
CA VAL A 50 -9.09 6.57 -13.15
C VAL A 50 -9.53 6.52 -14.62
N THR A 51 -9.45 5.35 -15.26
CA THR A 51 -9.74 5.20 -16.70
C THR A 51 -11.23 5.33 -17.00
N PHE A 52 -12.07 4.74 -16.17
CA PHE A 52 -13.51 4.60 -16.44
C PHE A 52 -14.40 5.59 -15.69
N CYS A 53 -13.87 6.41 -14.78
CA CYS A 53 -14.65 7.31 -13.95
C CYS A 53 -15.55 8.24 -14.77
N VAL A 54 -15.02 8.85 -15.82
CA VAL A 54 -15.76 9.79 -16.68
C VAL A 54 -16.86 9.09 -17.47
N SER A 55 -16.55 7.92 -18.06
CA SER A 55 -17.52 7.13 -18.83
C SER A 55 -18.64 6.60 -17.92
N PHE A 56 -18.30 6.20 -16.70
CA PHE A 56 -19.26 5.73 -15.70
C PHE A 56 -20.15 6.88 -15.20
N GLN A 57 -19.61 8.07 -15.00
CA GLN A 57 -20.38 9.26 -14.67
C GLN A 57 -21.40 9.57 -15.77
N ALA A 58 -20.98 9.53 -17.06
CA ALA A 58 -21.87 9.77 -18.18
C ALA A 58 -23.02 8.75 -18.26
N ALA A 59 -22.71 7.47 -17.98
CA ALA A 59 -23.73 6.42 -17.92
C ALA A 59 -24.72 6.60 -16.77
N LEU A 60 -24.26 7.03 -15.60
CA LEU A 60 -25.12 7.34 -14.46
C LEU A 60 -26.00 8.57 -14.72
N GLU A 61 -25.45 9.59 -15.38
CA GLU A 61 -26.22 10.80 -15.75
C GLU A 61 -27.33 10.48 -16.72
N SER A 62 -27.04 9.67 -17.75
CA SER A 62 -28.07 9.25 -18.72
C SER A 62 -29.20 8.42 -18.11
N SER A 63 -28.91 7.67 -17.03
CA SER A 63 -29.87 6.78 -16.38
C SER A 63 -30.67 7.46 -15.25
N PHE A 64 -30.03 8.35 -14.47
CA PHE A 64 -30.58 8.87 -13.23
C PHE A 64 -30.56 10.40 -13.09
N GLY A 65 -29.84 11.14 -13.94
CA GLY A 65 -29.75 12.61 -13.86
C GLY A 65 -29.13 13.17 -12.58
N TRP A 66 -28.27 12.40 -11.90
CA TRP A 66 -27.74 12.73 -10.57
C TRP A 66 -26.80 13.92 -10.59
N THR A 67 -26.02 14.10 -11.66
CA THR A 67 -25.10 15.24 -11.78
C THR A 67 -25.86 16.56 -11.83
N THR A 68 -26.95 16.60 -12.58
CA THR A 68 -27.81 17.79 -12.66
C THR A 68 -28.53 18.10 -11.37
N ALA A 69 -28.98 17.08 -10.64
CA ALA A 69 -29.60 17.22 -9.31
C ALA A 69 -28.62 17.78 -8.28
N ILE A 70 -27.39 17.25 -8.22
CA ILE A 70 -26.36 17.70 -7.27
C ILE A 70 -25.85 19.10 -7.64
N SER A 71 -25.66 19.40 -8.94
CA SER A 71 -25.20 20.70 -9.41
C SER A 71 -26.20 21.82 -9.11
N ARG A 72 -27.51 21.53 -9.08
CA ARG A 72 -28.54 22.48 -8.64
C ARG A 72 -28.46 22.82 -7.16
N SER A 73 -28.04 21.85 -6.33
CA SER A 73 -28.01 22.01 -4.86
C SER A 73 -26.74 22.70 -4.37
N VAL A 74 -25.59 22.47 -5.02
CA VAL A 74 -24.27 22.88 -4.50
C VAL A 74 -23.57 23.91 -5.42
N GLY A 75 -24.09 24.14 -6.64
CA GLY A 75 -23.47 24.98 -7.65
C GLY A 75 -22.68 24.18 -8.70
N SER A 76 -22.70 24.70 -9.94
CA SER A 76 -22.23 23.98 -11.12
C SER A 76 -20.80 23.40 -11.02
N PRO A 77 -19.73 24.12 -10.63
CA PRO A 77 -18.40 23.55 -10.62
C PRO A 77 -18.21 22.51 -9.50
N PHE A 78 -18.73 22.76 -8.30
CA PHE A 78 -18.57 21.87 -7.15
C PHE A 78 -19.38 20.57 -7.30
N GLY A 79 -20.59 20.66 -7.86
CA GLY A 79 -21.44 19.49 -8.09
C GLY A 79 -20.80 18.45 -9.02
N GLN A 80 -20.09 18.89 -10.06
CA GLN A 80 -19.36 18.00 -10.97
C GLN A 80 -18.20 17.30 -10.25
N TRP A 81 -17.40 18.02 -9.47
CA TRP A 81 -16.28 17.43 -8.71
C TRP A 81 -16.75 16.40 -7.69
N ILE A 82 -17.84 16.69 -6.98
CA ILE A 82 -18.45 15.76 -6.02
C ILE A 82 -18.92 14.49 -6.75
N MET A 83 -19.56 14.61 -7.90
CA MET A 83 -20.04 13.46 -8.65
C MET A 83 -18.89 12.59 -9.18
N VAL A 84 -17.81 13.21 -9.69
CA VAL A 84 -16.59 12.50 -10.09
C VAL A 84 -16.02 11.73 -8.91
N ALA A 85 -15.92 12.35 -7.74
CA ALA A 85 -15.42 11.70 -6.53
C ALA A 85 -16.29 10.52 -6.09
N ILE A 86 -17.61 10.66 -6.14
CA ILE A 86 -18.56 9.57 -5.82
C ILE A 86 -18.40 8.42 -6.82
N CYS A 87 -18.36 8.70 -8.13
CA CYS A 87 -18.16 7.68 -9.16
C CYS A 87 -16.81 6.96 -8.99
N PHE A 88 -15.76 7.72 -8.68
CA PHE A 88 -14.42 7.16 -8.42
C PHE A 88 -14.43 6.20 -7.24
N ILE A 89 -14.99 6.61 -6.10
CA ILE A 89 -15.09 5.76 -4.90
C ILE A 89 -15.94 4.52 -5.18
N LEU A 90 -17.05 4.67 -5.88
CA LEU A 90 -17.96 3.56 -6.19
C LEU A 90 -17.27 2.53 -7.08
N LEU A 91 -16.56 2.95 -8.11
CA LEU A 91 -15.75 2.06 -8.96
C LEU A 91 -14.65 1.38 -8.16
N LEU A 92 -13.93 2.11 -7.29
CA LEU A 92 -12.92 1.50 -6.41
C LEU A 92 -13.52 0.38 -5.57
N VAL A 93 -14.68 0.62 -4.95
CA VAL A 93 -15.35 -0.36 -4.08
C VAL A 93 -15.81 -1.57 -4.90
N LEU A 94 -16.43 -1.37 -6.06
CA LEU A 94 -16.92 -2.44 -6.92
C LEU A 94 -15.80 -3.37 -7.39
N VAL A 95 -14.72 -2.82 -7.92
CA VAL A 95 -13.57 -3.60 -8.39
C VAL A 95 -12.90 -4.34 -7.23
N LYS A 96 -12.73 -3.67 -6.08
CA LYS A 96 -12.14 -4.27 -4.88
C LYS A 96 -12.99 -5.41 -4.33
N LEU A 97 -14.31 -5.26 -4.36
CA LEU A 97 -15.26 -6.32 -3.97
C LEU A 97 -15.16 -7.51 -4.92
N GLY A 98 -15.09 -7.28 -6.23
CA GLY A 98 -14.89 -8.35 -7.23
C GLY A 98 -13.59 -9.13 -6.99
N CYS A 99 -12.47 -8.43 -6.79
CA CYS A 99 -11.20 -9.08 -6.48
C CYS A 99 -11.21 -9.81 -5.13
N TRP A 100 -11.93 -9.32 -4.14
CA TRP A 100 -12.11 -10.01 -2.86
C TRP A 100 -12.91 -11.32 -3.04
N LEU A 101 -13.98 -11.31 -3.83
CA LEU A 101 -14.76 -12.51 -4.16
C LEU A 101 -13.91 -13.56 -4.87
N VAL A 102 -13.16 -13.16 -5.91
CA VAL A 102 -12.22 -14.05 -6.63
C VAL A 102 -11.20 -14.66 -5.66
N GLY A 103 -10.61 -13.84 -4.79
CA GLY A 103 -9.67 -14.31 -3.78
C GLY A 103 -10.30 -15.30 -2.78
N LYS A 104 -11.55 -15.08 -2.40
CA LYS A 104 -12.28 -15.96 -1.47
C LYS A 104 -12.62 -17.32 -2.11
N VAL A 105 -13.12 -17.29 -3.33
CA VAL A 105 -13.45 -18.53 -4.09
C VAL A 105 -12.17 -19.32 -4.40
N GLY A 106 -11.12 -18.64 -4.87
CA GLY A 106 -9.84 -19.28 -5.18
C GLY A 106 -9.19 -19.95 -3.97
N THR A 107 -9.22 -19.30 -2.79
CA THR A 107 -8.70 -19.93 -1.56
C THR A 107 -9.50 -21.14 -1.13
N ALA A 108 -10.83 -21.11 -1.25
CA ALA A 108 -11.67 -22.26 -0.93
C ALA A 108 -11.37 -23.49 -1.81
N LEU A 109 -10.99 -23.28 -3.08
CA LEU A 109 -10.55 -24.37 -3.96
C LEU A 109 -9.18 -24.94 -3.57
N ILE A 110 -8.23 -24.07 -3.19
CA ILE A 110 -6.87 -24.46 -2.80
C ILE A 110 -6.85 -25.21 -1.46
N ASP A 111 -7.69 -24.81 -0.51
CA ASP A 111 -7.73 -25.40 0.83
C ASP A 111 -8.13 -26.89 0.82
N ASN A 112 -8.76 -27.36 -0.25
CA ASN A 112 -9.10 -28.77 -0.42
C ASN A 112 -7.90 -29.68 -0.74
N TYR A 113 -6.75 -29.10 -1.18
CA TYR A 113 -5.55 -29.84 -1.54
C TYR A 113 -4.40 -29.53 -0.57
N ALA A 114 -4.09 -30.45 0.33
CA ALA A 114 -3.10 -30.24 1.38
C ALA A 114 -1.72 -29.72 0.89
N PRO A 115 -1.06 -30.28 -0.15
CA PRO A 115 0.23 -29.80 -0.61
C PRO A 115 0.17 -28.38 -1.18
N ILE A 116 -0.91 -28.03 -1.89
CA ILE A 116 -1.11 -26.70 -2.47
C ILE A 116 -1.36 -25.67 -1.35
N ARG A 117 -2.07 -26.08 -0.30
CA ARG A 117 -2.34 -25.23 0.87
C ARG A 117 -1.03 -24.84 1.59
N ILE A 118 -0.13 -25.80 1.80
CA ILE A 118 1.17 -25.52 2.45
C ILE A 118 1.99 -24.55 1.61
N LEU A 119 2.07 -24.78 0.29
CA LEU A 119 2.77 -23.89 -0.62
C LEU A 119 2.17 -22.47 -0.61
N ASN A 120 0.83 -22.38 -0.64
CA ASN A 120 0.10 -21.12 -0.57
C ASN A 120 0.38 -20.34 0.73
N MET A 121 0.49 -21.05 1.86
CA MET A 121 0.85 -20.45 3.16
C MET A 121 2.30 -19.96 3.16
N PHE A 122 3.25 -20.75 2.66
CA PHE A 122 4.66 -20.39 2.59
C PHE A 122 4.90 -19.16 1.70
N LEU A 123 4.37 -19.18 0.47
CA LEU A 123 4.43 -18.04 -0.43
C LEU A 123 3.71 -16.81 0.12
N GLY A 124 2.63 -17.02 0.89
CA GLY A 124 1.93 -15.97 1.61
C GLY A 124 2.81 -15.28 2.63
N GLY A 125 3.63 -16.05 3.36
CA GLY A 125 4.62 -15.51 4.31
C GLY A 125 5.66 -14.63 3.63
N ILE A 126 6.24 -15.08 2.51
CA ILE A 126 7.19 -14.30 1.71
C ILE A 126 6.55 -13.01 1.21
N LEU A 127 5.34 -13.09 0.67
CA LEU A 127 4.60 -11.92 0.20
C LEU A 127 4.30 -10.94 1.34
N GLY A 128 3.96 -11.45 2.53
CA GLY A 128 3.70 -10.64 3.71
C GLY A 128 4.96 -9.91 4.21
N ALA A 129 6.12 -10.58 4.19
CA ALA A 129 7.42 -9.95 4.50
C ALA A 129 7.73 -8.83 3.51
N PHE A 130 7.54 -9.09 2.20
CA PHE A 130 7.78 -8.11 1.13
C PHE A 130 6.86 -6.88 1.26
N GLN A 131 5.58 -7.09 1.57
CA GLN A 131 4.64 -5.99 1.80
C GLN A 131 5.06 -5.12 2.98
N MET A 132 5.49 -5.75 4.09
CA MET A 132 5.97 -5.01 5.27
C MET A 132 7.27 -4.27 4.98
N PHE A 133 8.18 -4.86 4.21
CA PHE A 133 9.39 -4.19 3.79
C PHE A 133 9.10 -2.94 2.96
N ILE A 134 8.19 -3.04 1.97
CA ILE A 134 7.75 -1.87 1.19
C ILE A 134 7.09 -0.82 2.08
N ALA A 135 6.24 -1.22 3.02
CA ALA A 135 5.59 -0.29 3.94
C ALA A 135 6.62 0.47 4.79
N MET A 136 7.66 -0.23 5.28
CA MET A 136 8.76 0.41 6.00
C MET A 136 9.59 1.31 5.10
N PHE A 137 9.88 0.89 3.87
CA PHE A 137 10.57 1.71 2.89
C PHE A 137 9.84 3.05 2.68
N VAL A 138 8.54 3.01 2.44
CA VAL A 138 7.71 4.22 2.28
C VAL A 138 7.71 5.06 3.56
N LEU A 139 7.61 4.42 4.73
CA LEU A 139 7.63 5.10 6.02
C LEU A 139 8.96 5.87 6.21
N PHE A 140 10.10 5.22 5.99
CA PHE A 140 11.43 5.85 6.10
C PHE A 140 11.64 6.92 5.03
N ALA A 141 11.15 6.72 3.81
CA ALA A 141 11.17 7.73 2.76
C ALA A 141 10.39 8.99 3.17
N ILE A 142 9.24 8.85 3.83
CA ILE A 142 8.48 9.98 4.38
C ILE A 142 9.24 10.67 5.53
N PHE A 143 9.81 9.89 6.46
CA PHE A 143 10.58 10.44 7.57
C PHE A 143 11.78 11.28 7.12
N ARG A 144 12.38 10.92 5.99
CA ARG A 144 13.47 11.69 5.41
C ARG A 144 13.10 13.12 5.02
N TRP A 145 11.83 13.34 4.61
CA TRP A 145 11.33 14.68 4.24
C TRP A 145 11.17 15.61 5.47
N ILE A 146 11.24 15.05 6.69
CA ILE A 146 11.16 15.82 7.92
C ILE A 146 12.57 16.33 8.25
N PRO A 147 12.84 17.66 8.23
CA PRO A 147 14.16 18.21 8.50
C PRO A 147 14.44 18.17 10.00
N SER A 148 14.76 16.99 10.54
CA SER A 148 15.13 16.85 11.96
C SER A 148 16.42 16.03 12.08
N GLU A 149 17.53 16.72 12.38
CA GLU A 149 18.83 16.09 12.64
C GLU A 149 18.79 14.96 13.68
N PRO A 150 18.03 15.07 14.81
CA PRO A 150 18.00 14.01 15.80
C PRO A 150 17.36 12.71 15.29
N LEU A 151 16.41 12.79 14.35
CA LEU A 151 15.80 11.60 13.73
C LEU A 151 16.76 10.91 12.75
N HIS A 152 17.50 11.67 11.95
CA HIS A 152 18.49 11.13 11.02
C HIS A 152 19.60 10.41 11.78
N ASN A 153 20.18 11.04 12.79
CA ASN A 153 21.21 10.45 13.65
C ASN A 153 20.71 9.20 14.38
N PHE A 154 19.43 9.13 14.74
CA PHE A 154 18.83 7.97 15.39
C PHE A 154 18.70 6.78 14.42
N VAL A 155 18.31 7.01 13.19
CA VAL A 155 18.24 5.98 12.14
C VAL A 155 19.64 5.48 11.77
N GLU A 156 20.60 6.38 11.58
CA GLU A 156 21.98 6.04 11.25
C GLU A 156 22.70 5.25 12.35
N SER A 157 22.34 5.47 13.62
CA SER A 157 22.94 4.75 14.75
C SER A 157 22.42 3.32 14.90
N SER A 158 21.39 2.92 14.17
CA SER A 158 20.85 1.56 14.14
C SER A 158 21.72 0.65 13.26
N SER A 159 21.99 -0.59 13.73
CA SER A 159 22.89 -1.50 13.03
C SER A 159 22.30 -2.08 11.74
N VAL A 160 21.00 -2.34 11.70
CA VAL A 160 20.31 -2.96 10.57
C VAL A 160 19.54 -1.92 9.76
N VAL A 161 18.72 -1.14 10.44
CA VAL A 161 17.90 -0.10 9.78
C VAL A 161 18.79 0.99 9.18
N GLY A 162 19.86 1.40 9.87
CA GLY A 162 20.84 2.37 9.38
C GLY A 162 21.61 1.91 8.14
N VAL A 163 21.87 0.61 7.99
CA VAL A 163 22.51 0.06 6.78
C VAL A 163 21.52 -0.05 5.62
N ILE A 164 20.28 -0.48 5.90
CA ILE A 164 19.26 -0.69 4.86
C ILE A 164 18.69 0.65 4.36
N PHE A 165 18.40 1.57 5.28
CA PHE A 165 17.73 2.85 4.98
C PHE A 165 18.64 4.06 5.21
N ASN A 166 19.93 3.91 4.87
CA ASN A 166 20.91 4.99 5.02
C ASN A 166 20.51 6.21 4.17
N PRO A 167 20.32 7.39 4.77
CA PRO A 167 19.93 8.59 4.05
C PRO A 167 21.11 9.29 3.33
N ASN A 168 22.35 8.79 3.50
CA ASN A 168 23.55 9.43 2.96
C ASN A 168 23.73 9.19 1.45
N GLU A 169 24.34 10.16 0.78
CA GLU A 169 24.67 10.08 -0.63
C GLU A 169 25.51 8.82 -0.95
N GLY A 170 25.14 8.12 -2.04
CA GLY A 170 25.80 6.88 -2.46
C GLY A 170 25.24 5.62 -1.81
N SER A 171 24.22 5.71 -0.96
CA SER A 171 23.44 4.53 -0.52
C SER A 171 22.33 4.20 -1.52
N TRP A 172 22.01 2.91 -1.64
CA TRP A 172 20.92 2.49 -2.52
C TRP A 172 19.57 3.13 -2.17
N PHE A 173 19.34 3.41 -0.88
CA PHE A 173 18.12 4.06 -0.40
C PHE A 173 18.07 5.54 -0.81
N TYR A 174 19.22 6.23 -0.74
CA TYR A 174 19.36 7.59 -1.24
C TYR A 174 19.04 7.66 -2.73
N ASP A 175 19.68 6.81 -3.52
CA ASP A 175 19.51 6.76 -4.98
C ASP A 175 18.06 6.42 -5.36
N ALA A 176 17.43 5.47 -4.66
CA ALA A 176 16.03 5.08 -4.90
C ALA A 176 15.03 6.21 -4.58
N THR A 177 15.33 7.06 -3.58
CA THR A 177 14.45 8.17 -3.18
C THR A 177 14.72 9.48 -3.92
N HIS A 178 15.90 9.59 -4.59
CA HIS A 178 16.30 10.75 -5.40
C HIS A 178 16.36 10.47 -6.90
N MET A 179 15.69 9.41 -7.37
CA MET A 179 15.52 9.24 -8.81
C MET A 179 14.88 10.49 -9.40
N ASN A 180 15.73 11.36 -9.96
CA ASN A 180 15.27 12.44 -10.80
C ASN A 180 14.68 11.80 -12.06
N PHE A 181 13.37 11.69 -12.13
CA PHE A 181 12.69 11.43 -13.38
C PHE A 181 12.93 12.67 -14.26
N HIS A 182 13.98 12.63 -15.08
CA HIS A 182 14.08 13.54 -16.20
C HIS A 182 12.98 13.18 -17.19
N LEU A 183 11.81 13.83 -17.05
CA LEU A 183 10.75 13.86 -18.03
C LEU A 183 11.07 14.93 -19.09
#